data_23772996c66fc26ac4e9b3c60a0206bb
#
_entry.id   23772996c66fc26ac4e9b3c60a0206bb
#
_cell.length_a   1.000
_cell.length_b   1.000
_cell.length_c   1.000
_cell.angle_alpha   90.00
_cell.angle_beta   90.00
_cell.angle_gamma   90.00
#
_symmetry.space_group_name_H-M   'P 1'
#
loop_
_entity.id
_entity.type
_entity.pdbx_description
1 polymer ?
#
loop_
_entity_poly.entity_id
_entity_poly.type
_entity_poly.pdbx_seq_one_letter_code
_entity_poly.pdbx_strand_id
1 'polypeptide(L)'
;MTVRARDALAAADVVFYDRLAPTDGLPDWAPGAELVDVGKRPGHHRVPQETIHQMMIEAAQSGKAVVRLKGGDPFVFGRGCEEVAACREAEVPVTVVPGISSAIAVPAAAGIPVTARGVSKAFTVISGHDPLSEEELAGLVGLGGTTVILMGVGTLGHTVSGLRRHGLGDDVPVGIVEHGFSADQRVSIAPLGEILGVAAHARISHPAVLVIGEVVRLAAVEPLTGEAAHPVSVSGPTASAASSGSAPWRGRCCEPVAEHHRTPHWTLCRAL
;
A
#
# COMPACT_ATOMS: atom_id res chain seq x y z
N MET A 1 0.92 -4.97 -7.83
CA MET A 1 1.19 -3.80 -8.72
C MET A 1 0.07 -3.70 -9.74
N THR A 2 -0.37 -2.49 -10.12
CA THR A 2 -1.33 -2.32 -11.22
C THR A 2 -0.65 -2.44 -12.58
N VAL A 3 -1.42 -2.81 -13.63
CA VAL A 3 -0.90 -2.89 -15.00
C VAL A 3 -0.28 -1.55 -15.42
N ARG A 4 -0.99 -0.44 -15.17
CA ARG A 4 -0.49 0.90 -15.51
C ARG A 4 0.83 1.26 -14.80
N ALA A 5 1.04 0.79 -13.57
CA ALA A 5 2.32 0.98 -12.87
C ALA A 5 3.45 0.16 -13.52
N ARG A 6 3.15 -1.06 -14.00
CA ARG A 6 4.10 -1.87 -14.76
C ARG A 6 4.49 -1.21 -16.08
N ASP A 7 3.51 -0.69 -16.81
CA ASP A 7 3.75 0.01 -18.08
C ASP A 7 4.63 1.25 -17.88
N ALA A 8 4.35 2.02 -16.82
CA ALA A 8 5.16 3.20 -16.47
C ALA A 8 6.61 2.82 -16.11
N LEU A 9 6.82 1.75 -15.34
CA LEU A 9 8.16 1.26 -15.01
C LEU A 9 8.92 0.78 -16.26
N ALA A 10 8.25 0.05 -17.14
CA ALA A 10 8.86 -0.44 -18.39
C ALA A 10 9.30 0.69 -19.32
N ALA A 11 8.66 1.85 -19.25
CA ALA A 11 8.98 3.04 -20.05
C ALA A 11 9.89 4.05 -19.36
N ALA A 12 10.34 3.78 -18.13
CA ALA A 12 11.13 4.70 -17.33
C ALA A 12 12.59 4.76 -17.79
N ASP A 13 13.18 5.97 -17.76
CA ASP A 13 14.63 6.18 -17.88
C ASP A 13 15.29 6.19 -16.48
N VAL A 14 14.53 6.58 -15.42
CA VAL A 14 15.00 6.53 -14.03
C VAL A 14 13.84 6.23 -13.07
N VAL A 15 14.12 5.37 -12.08
CA VAL A 15 13.15 4.99 -11.03
C VAL A 15 13.72 5.34 -9.67
N PHE A 16 13.07 6.29 -8.98
CA PHE A 16 13.34 6.58 -7.57
C PHE A 16 12.45 5.71 -6.70
N TYR A 17 13.01 4.92 -5.81
CA TYR A 17 12.25 4.01 -4.96
C TYR A 17 12.66 4.08 -3.49
N ASP A 18 11.74 3.78 -2.58
CA ASP A 18 11.99 3.69 -1.15
C ASP A 18 11.97 2.24 -0.63
N ARG A 19 12.34 2.06 0.63
CA ARG A 19 12.46 0.75 1.28
C ARG A 19 11.16 -0.06 1.31
N LEU A 20 10.00 0.58 1.27
CA LEU A 20 8.68 -0.10 1.31
C LEU A 20 8.15 -0.39 -0.10
N ALA A 21 8.84 0.05 -1.15
CA ALA A 21 8.52 -0.34 -2.51
C ALA A 21 8.93 -1.81 -2.73
N PRO A 22 8.18 -2.58 -3.52
CA PRO A 22 8.62 -3.91 -3.92
C PRO A 22 9.82 -3.79 -4.87
N THR A 23 10.94 -4.34 -4.47
CA THR A 23 12.21 -4.21 -5.22
C THR A 23 12.65 -5.50 -5.89
N ASP A 24 12.14 -6.66 -5.46
CA ASP A 24 12.62 -7.98 -5.89
C ASP A 24 12.52 -8.22 -7.41
N GLY A 25 11.53 -7.62 -8.07
CA GLY A 25 11.38 -7.69 -9.54
C GLY A 25 11.69 -6.37 -10.25
N LEU A 26 12.21 -5.36 -9.57
CA LEU A 26 12.37 -4.03 -10.13
C LEU A 26 13.29 -3.97 -11.36
N PRO A 27 14.44 -4.69 -11.42
CA PRO A 27 15.26 -4.75 -12.61
C PRO A 27 14.53 -5.33 -13.83
N ASP A 28 13.66 -6.32 -13.62
CA ASP A 28 12.87 -6.94 -14.69
C ASP A 28 11.69 -6.06 -15.13
N TRP A 29 11.19 -5.23 -14.22
CA TRP A 29 10.05 -4.35 -14.50
C TRP A 29 10.45 -3.04 -15.17
N ALA A 30 11.69 -2.59 -14.95
CA ALA A 30 12.27 -1.38 -15.49
C ALA A 30 13.64 -1.66 -16.15
N PRO A 31 13.68 -2.51 -17.22
CA PRO A 31 14.91 -2.97 -17.82
C PRO A 31 15.64 -1.84 -18.53
N GLY A 32 16.59 -1.23 -18.10
CA GLY A 32 17.33 -0.10 -18.69
C GLY A 32 17.12 1.22 -17.98
N ALA A 33 16.28 1.25 -16.95
CA ALA A 33 16.15 2.41 -16.10
C ALA A 33 17.31 2.48 -15.08
N GLU A 34 17.78 3.68 -14.80
CA GLU A 34 18.61 3.96 -13.65
C GLU A 34 17.77 3.78 -12.36
N LEU A 35 18.22 2.92 -11.42
CA LEU A 35 17.52 2.65 -10.18
C LEU A 35 18.15 3.44 -9.03
N VAL A 36 17.40 4.39 -8.47
CA VAL A 36 17.86 5.31 -7.41
C VAL A 36 17.13 5.00 -6.10
N ASP A 37 17.86 4.45 -5.13
CA ASP A 37 17.35 4.20 -3.78
C ASP A 37 17.35 5.50 -2.96
N VAL A 38 16.15 6.02 -2.66
CA VAL A 38 15.95 7.21 -1.81
C VAL A 38 15.49 6.83 -0.39
N GLY A 39 15.45 5.55 -0.07
CA GLY A 39 15.10 5.02 1.24
C GLY A 39 16.20 5.25 2.29
N LYS A 40 15.88 4.93 3.54
CA LYS A 40 16.87 4.94 4.62
C LYS A 40 17.79 3.72 4.51
N ARG A 41 19.11 3.92 4.49
CA ARG A 41 20.07 2.84 4.71
C ARG A 41 20.61 2.92 6.15
N PRO A 42 20.88 1.77 6.80
CA PRO A 42 21.58 1.76 8.07
C PRO A 42 22.92 2.50 7.94
N GLY A 43 23.20 3.45 8.83
CA GLY A 43 24.45 4.24 8.82
C GLY A 43 24.48 5.45 7.87
N HIS A 44 23.42 5.70 7.09
CA HIS A 44 23.31 6.90 6.26
C HIS A 44 22.15 7.79 6.75
N HIS A 45 22.37 9.11 6.70
CA HIS A 45 21.31 10.07 6.99
C HIS A 45 20.16 9.90 5.98
N ARG A 46 18.93 10.09 6.47
CA ARG A 46 17.74 10.12 5.63
C ARG A 46 17.93 11.20 4.56
N VAL A 47 17.74 10.86 3.29
CA VAL A 47 17.66 11.88 2.23
C VAL A 47 16.47 12.79 2.57
N PRO A 48 16.68 14.10 2.75
CA PRO A 48 15.59 15.04 2.98
C PRO A 48 14.56 14.98 1.85
N GLN A 49 13.28 15.18 2.17
CA GLN A 49 12.22 15.10 1.16
C GLN A 49 12.45 16.13 0.04
N GLU A 50 12.90 17.32 0.40
CA GLU A 50 13.26 18.39 -0.53
C GLU A 50 14.35 17.97 -1.52
N THR A 51 15.35 17.22 -1.03
CA THR A 51 16.42 16.68 -1.90
C THR A 51 15.86 15.63 -2.87
N ILE A 52 14.93 14.78 -2.41
CA ILE A 52 14.27 13.80 -3.28
C ILE A 52 13.46 14.53 -4.37
N HIS A 53 12.70 15.58 -4.00
CA HIS A 53 11.95 16.40 -4.95
C HIS A 53 12.88 17.01 -6.00
N GLN A 54 13.99 17.62 -5.56
CA GLN A 54 14.96 18.24 -6.43
C GLN A 54 15.56 17.25 -7.44
N MET A 55 16.02 16.09 -6.97
CA MET A 55 16.58 15.04 -7.84
C MET A 55 15.59 14.58 -8.91
N MET A 56 14.31 14.38 -8.54
CA MET A 56 13.27 13.97 -9.48
C MET A 56 12.95 15.05 -10.50
N ILE A 57 12.87 16.32 -10.07
CA ILE A 57 12.61 17.48 -10.93
C ILE A 57 13.76 17.66 -11.93
N GLU A 58 15.01 17.63 -11.47
CA GLU A 58 16.19 17.76 -12.33
C GLU A 58 16.25 16.63 -13.39
N ALA A 59 15.97 15.41 -12.99
CA ALA A 59 15.89 14.28 -13.92
C ALA A 59 14.81 14.50 -14.99
N ALA A 60 13.60 14.93 -14.59
CA ALA A 60 12.53 15.20 -15.53
C ALA A 60 12.85 16.38 -16.46
N GLN A 61 13.41 17.47 -15.96
CA GLN A 61 13.81 18.63 -16.75
C GLN A 61 14.95 18.33 -17.74
N SER A 62 15.75 17.29 -17.44
CA SER A 62 16.74 16.79 -18.42
C SER A 62 16.14 15.92 -19.54
N GLY A 63 14.80 15.79 -19.60
CA GLY A 63 14.08 15.04 -20.63
C GLY A 63 13.91 13.55 -20.32
N LYS A 64 14.26 13.08 -19.13
CA LYS A 64 14.07 11.68 -18.72
C LYS A 64 12.62 11.38 -18.35
N ALA A 65 12.15 10.17 -18.67
CA ALA A 65 10.92 9.59 -18.13
C ALA A 65 11.18 9.12 -16.69
N VAL A 66 10.67 9.86 -15.72
CA VAL A 66 10.94 9.62 -14.29
C VAL A 66 9.78 8.86 -13.66
N VAL A 67 10.07 7.80 -12.92
CA VAL A 67 9.11 7.10 -12.08
C VAL A 67 9.50 7.20 -10.61
N ARG A 68 8.57 7.62 -9.76
CA ARG A 68 8.65 7.51 -8.31
C ARG A 68 7.86 6.29 -7.84
N LEU A 69 8.55 5.24 -7.47
CA LEU A 69 7.94 4.00 -7.00
C LEU A 69 7.80 4.01 -5.47
N LYS A 70 6.60 3.72 -4.98
CA LYS A 70 6.26 3.70 -3.55
C LYS A 70 5.51 2.42 -3.19
N GLY A 71 5.52 1.96 -1.95
CA GLY A 71 4.69 0.84 -1.47
C GLY A 71 3.23 1.30 -1.18
N GLY A 72 2.17 0.59 -1.61
CA GLY A 72 0.74 0.88 -1.36
C GLY A 72 0.11 1.91 -2.31
N ASP A 73 -0.49 3.02 -1.86
CA ASP A 73 -1.07 4.10 -2.65
C ASP A 73 -0.35 5.43 -2.40
N PRO A 74 0.01 6.24 -3.42
CA PRO A 74 0.77 7.49 -3.26
C PRO A 74 0.13 8.49 -2.31
N PHE A 75 -1.21 8.54 -2.26
CA PHE A 75 -1.97 9.53 -1.50
C PHE A 75 -2.45 9.02 -0.13
N VAL A 76 -2.16 7.75 0.22
CA VAL A 76 -2.48 7.21 1.54
C VAL A 76 -1.22 7.15 2.39
N PHE A 77 -1.00 8.20 3.19
CA PHE A 77 0.19 8.40 4.05
C PHE A 77 1.54 8.23 3.34
N GLY A 78 1.53 8.45 2.02
CA GLY A 78 2.70 8.28 1.15
C GLY A 78 3.40 9.58 0.78
N ARG A 79 2.97 10.74 1.27
CA ARG A 79 3.50 12.07 0.93
C ARG A 79 3.44 12.41 -0.56
N GLY A 80 2.65 11.67 -1.35
CA GLY A 80 2.54 11.90 -2.79
C GLY A 80 1.98 13.27 -3.17
N CYS A 81 1.15 13.87 -2.31
CA CYS A 81 0.64 15.23 -2.52
C CYS A 81 1.76 16.28 -2.48
N GLU A 82 2.75 16.12 -1.59
CA GLU A 82 3.92 17.01 -1.50
C GLU A 82 4.80 16.87 -2.75
N GLU A 83 5.05 15.63 -3.19
CA GLU A 83 5.81 15.33 -4.41
C GLU A 83 5.12 15.92 -5.65
N VAL A 84 3.79 15.79 -5.76
CA VAL A 84 3.00 16.40 -6.84
C VAL A 84 3.02 17.93 -6.80
N ALA A 85 2.94 18.52 -5.60
CA ALA A 85 3.02 19.99 -5.45
C ALA A 85 4.37 20.53 -5.92
N ALA A 86 5.48 19.90 -5.50
CA ALA A 86 6.83 20.29 -5.92
C ALA A 86 7.00 20.20 -7.45
N CYS A 87 6.46 19.17 -8.09
CA CYS A 87 6.49 19.06 -9.55
C CYS A 87 5.70 20.16 -10.25
N ARG A 88 4.52 20.50 -9.72
CA ARG A 88 3.70 21.59 -10.28
C ARG A 88 4.38 22.95 -10.17
N GLU A 89 5.02 23.23 -9.03
CA GLU A 89 5.80 24.46 -8.82
C GLU A 89 6.97 24.58 -9.80
N ALA A 90 7.56 23.43 -10.17
CA ALA A 90 8.64 23.34 -11.16
C ALA A 90 8.15 23.23 -12.61
N GLU A 91 6.85 23.35 -12.87
CA GLU A 91 6.21 23.19 -14.19
C GLU A 91 6.48 21.82 -14.86
N VAL A 92 6.75 20.79 -14.06
CA VAL A 92 6.95 19.41 -14.52
C VAL A 92 5.62 18.67 -14.56
N PRO A 93 5.15 18.18 -15.73
CA PRO A 93 3.94 17.39 -15.83
C PRO A 93 4.05 16.10 -15.01
N VAL A 94 3.02 15.79 -14.21
CA VAL A 94 3.00 14.60 -13.35
C VAL A 94 1.72 13.81 -13.53
N THR A 95 1.87 12.48 -13.65
CA THR A 95 0.75 11.54 -13.62
C THR A 95 0.82 10.71 -12.34
N VAL A 96 -0.29 10.62 -11.63
CA VAL A 96 -0.42 9.75 -10.45
C VAL A 96 -1.09 8.45 -10.87
N VAL A 97 -0.43 7.34 -10.59
CA VAL A 97 -0.98 6.00 -10.79
C VAL A 97 -1.39 5.43 -9.44
N PRO A 98 -2.69 5.23 -9.17
CA PRO A 98 -3.17 4.65 -7.92
C PRO A 98 -2.61 3.25 -7.67
N GLY A 99 -2.46 2.89 -6.40
CA GLY A 99 -2.09 1.55 -5.97
C GLY A 99 -3.07 1.02 -4.90
N ILE A 100 -2.90 -0.23 -4.49
CA ILE A 100 -3.68 -0.80 -3.40
C ILE A 100 -3.00 -0.39 -2.09
N SER A 101 -3.68 0.38 -1.25
CA SER A 101 -3.14 0.80 0.05
C SER A 101 -2.82 -0.40 0.92
N SER A 102 -1.70 -0.34 1.66
CA SER A 102 -1.35 -1.33 2.68
C SER A 102 -2.42 -1.48 3.76
N ALA A 103 -3.24 -0.45 3.99
CA ALA A 103 -4.38 -0.51 4.89
C ALA A 103 -5.44 -1.53 4.48
N ILE A 104 -5.50 -1.91 3.21
CA ILE A 104 -6.42 -2.92 2.67
C ILE A 104 -5.68 -4.20 2.33
N ALA A 105 -4.55 -4.06 1.65
CA ALA A 105 -3.85 -5.20 1.10
C ALA A 105 -3.17 -6.08 2.16
N VAL A 106 -2.55 -5.47 3.18
CA VAL A 106 -1.83 -6.22 4.24
C VAL A 106 -2.80 -7.00 5.13
N PRO A 107 -3.92 -6.45 5.61
CA PRO A 107 -4.95 -7.26 6.27
C PRO A 107 -5.46 -8.40 5.41
N ALA A 108 -5.74 -8.15 4.12
CA ALA A 108 -6.21 -9.18 3.20
C ALA A 108 -5.20 -10.32 3.02
N ALA A 109 -3.89 -10.03 2.98
CA ALA A 109 -2.82 -11.04 2.92
C ALA A 109 -2.77 -11.92 4.19
N ALA A 110 -3.29 -11.42 5.31
CA ALA A 110 -3.44 -12.16 6.57
C ALA A 110 -4.85 -12.79 6.73
N GLY A 111 -5.68 -12.78 5.67
CA GLY A 111 -7.04 -13.29 5.73
C GLY A 111 -8.00 -12.44 6.59
N ILE A 112 -7.64 -11.21 6.93
CA ILE A 112 -8.46 -10.29 7.72
C ILE A 112 -9.19 -9.33 6.77
N PRO A 113 -10.51 -9.45 6.58
CA PRO A 113 -11.27 -8.47 5.81
C PRO A 113 -11.40 -7.17 6.59
N VAL A 114 -11.29 -6.01 5.93
CA VAL A 114 -11.51 -4.72 6.62
C VAL A 114 -13.00 -4.37 6.76
N THR A 115 -13.88 -5.03 6.00
CA THR A 115 -15.34 -4.97 6.13
C THR A 115 -15.95 -6.35 5.95
N ALA A 116 -17.06 -6.64 6.64
CA ALA A 116 -17.82 -7.87 6.46
C ALA A 116 -19.29 -7.62 6.75
N ARG A 117 -20.18 -8.19 5.92
CA ARG A 117 -21.61 -8.05 6.08
C ARG A 117 -22.07 -8.59 7.45
N GLY A 118 -22.83 -7.81 8.19
CA GLY A 118 -23.33 -8.18 9.52
C GLY A 118 -22.28 -8.05 10.64
N VAL A 119 -21.02 -7.72 10.32
CA VAL A 119 -19.93 -7.54 11.31
C VAL A 119 -19.44 -6.10 11.32
N SER A 120 -18.96 -5.60 10.18
CA SER A 120 -18.47 -4.22 10.08
C SER A 120 -18.83 -3.63 8.72
N LYS A 121 -19.61 -2.53 8.73
CA LYS A 121 -20.01 -1.78 7.54
C LYS A 121 -19.13 -0.58 7.23
N ALA A 122 -18.19 -0.28 8.13
CA ALA A 122 -17.28 0.86 8.00
C ALA A 122 -15.88 0.46 8.44
N PHE A 123 -14.87 1.06 7.82
CA PHE A 123 -13.51 1.00 8.34
C PHE A 123 -12.85 2.37 8.25
N THR A 124 -12.07 2.69 9.27
CA THR A 124 -11.31 3.93 9.39
C THR A 124 -9.83 3.63 9.25
N VAL A 125 -9.13 4.40 8.41
CA VAL A 125 -7.67 4.30 8.27
C VAL A 125 -7.03 5.53 8.87
N ILE A 126 -6.12 5.34 9.82
CA ILE A 126 -5.45 6.42 10.53
C ILE A 126 -3.94 6.19 10.60
N SER A 127 -3.18 7.29 10.70
CA SER A 127 -1.74 7.24 10.97
C SER A 127 -1.49 7.21 12.47
N GLY A 128 -0.77 6.22 12.93
CA GLY A 128 -0.26 6.15 14.31
C GLY A 128 1.20 6.59 14.41
N HIS A 129 1.70 7.38 13.43
CA HIS A 129 3.07 7.90 13.47
C HIS A 129 3.32 8.75 14.73
N ASP A 130 2.36 9.61 15.04
CA ASP A 130 2.29 10.37 16.29
C ASP A 130 1.19 9.78 17.20
N PRO A 131 1.27 9.98 18.52
CA PRO A 131 0.21 9.57 19.43
C PRO A 131 -1.12 10.21 19.05
N LEU A 132 -2.19 9.42 19.02
CA LEU A 132 -3.54 9.92 18.74
C LEU A 132 -4.02 10.83 19.88
N SER A 133 -4.70 11.91 19.56
CA SER A 133 -5.36 12.78 20.53
C SER A 133 -6.54 12.08 21.19
N GLU A 134 -6.97 12.60 22.35
CA GLU A 134 -8.15 12.06 23.06
C GLU A 134 -9.42 12.16 22.20
N GLU A 135 -9.54 13.20 21.37
CA GLU A 135 -10.67 13.39 20.44
C GLU A 135 -10.67 12.36 19.31
N GLU A 136 -9.50 12.06 18.76
CA GLU A 136 -9.34 11.00 17.74
C GLU A 136 -9.68 9.62 18.34
N LEU A 137 -9.18 9.33 19.54
CA LEU A 137 -9.46 8.07 20.23
C LEU A 137 -10.95 7.91 20.54
N ALA A 138 -11.61 8.95 21.08
CA ALA A 138 -13.04 8.98 21.31
C ALA A 138 -13.84 8.81 20.01
N GLY A 139 -13.41 9.49 18.96
CA GLY A 139 -14.01 9.41 17.63
C GLY A 139 -13.96 8.00 17.03
N LEU A 140 -12.83 7.32 17.16
CA LEU A 140 -12.67 5.93 16.69
C LEU A 140 -13.62 4.97 17.43
N VAL A 141 -13.71 5.10 18.75
CA VAL A 141 -14.63 4.28 19.57
C VAL A 141 -16.08 4.59 19.25
N GLY A 142 -16.44 5.89 19.13
CA GLY A 142 -17.82 6.33 18.85
C GLY A 142 -18.30 5.96 17.45
N LEU A 143 -17.41 5.97 16.43
CA LEU A 143 -17.76 5.54 15.08
C LEU A 143 -17.92 4.02 15.01
N GLY A 144 -17.10 3.28 15.74
CA GLY A 144 -17.08 1.83 15.70
C GLY A 144 -16.60 1.27 14.36
N GLY A 145 -16.91 -0.01 14.12
CA GLY A 145 -16.48 -0.71 12.91
C GLY A 145 -15.04 -1.23 13.02
N THR A 146 -14.28 -1.13 11.94
CA THR A 146 -12.89 -1.58 11.89
C THR A 146 -11.94 -0.38 11.89
N THR A 147 -10.95 -0.37 12.77
CA THR A 147 -9.87 0.61 12.76
C THR A 147 -8.61 -0.01 12.21
N VAL A 148 -8.04 0.57 11.16
CA VAL A 148 -6.76 0.17 10.58
C VAL A 148 -5.73 1.26 10.84
N ILE A 149 -4.65 0.92 11.54
CA ILE A 149 -3.62 1.89 11.92
C ILE A 149 -2.32 1.56 11.19
N LEU A 150 -1.86 2.51 10.39
CA LEU A 150 -0.55 2.46 9.74
C LEU A 150 0.47 3.19 10.61
N MET A 151 1.72 2.72 10.62
CA MET A 151 2.84 3.33 11.39
C MET A 151 2.63 3.36 12.91
N GLY A 152 1.71 2.53 13.45
CA GLY A 152 1.28 2.60 14.84
C GLY A 152 2.05 1.72 15.84
N VAL A 153 3.14 1.05 15.45
CA VAL A 153 3.89 0.15 16.35
C VAL A 153 4.50 0.93 17.53
N GLY A 154 5.10 2.09 17.25
CA GLY A 154 5.74 2.92 18.28
C GLY A 154 4.76 3.54 19.29
N THR A 155 3.52 3.73 18.89
CA THR A 155 2.44 4.35 19.68
C THR A 155 1.41 3.35 20.16
N LEU A 156 1.63 2.03 19.96
CA LEU A 156 0.67 0.98 20.25
C LEU A 156 0.17 1.04 21.72
N GLY A 157 1.07 1.23 22.68
CA GLY A 157 0.70 1.31 24.09
C GLY A 157 -0.22 2.50 24.41
N HIS A 158 0.06 3.66 23.81
CA HIS A 158 -0.78 4.85 23.93
C HIS A 158 -2.16 4.61 23.30
N THR A 159 -2.19 4.08 22.10
CA THR A 159 -3.43 3.79 21.35
C THR A 159 -4.33 2.80 22.11
N VAL A 160 -3.78 1.66 22.54
CA VAL A 160 -4.54 0.65 23.29
C VAL A 160 -5.10 1.23 24.59
N SER A 161 -4.25 1.94 25.36
CA SER A 161 -4.68 2.56 26.62
C SER A 161 -5.75 3.64 26.39
N GLY A 162 -5.62 4.42 25.32
CA GLY A 162 -6.59 5.44 24.95
C GLY A 162 -7.94 4.86 24.53
N LEU A 163 -7.95 3.87 23.64
CA LEU A 163 -9.20 3.22 23.22
C LEU A 163 -9.95 2.59 24.38
N ARG A 164 -9.24 1.96 25.32
CA ARG A 164 -9.83 1.41 26.56
C ARG A 164 -10.44 2.50 27.46
N ARG A 165 -9.73 3.63 27.64
CA ARG A 165 -10.27 4.77 28.41
C ARG A 165 -11.58 5.31 27.82
N HIS A 166 -11.72 5.28 26.50
CA HIS A 166 -12.93 5.70 25.80
C HIS A 166 -13.99 4.59 25.66
N GLY A 167 -13.79 3.44 26.31
CA GLY A 167 -14.82 2.41 26.44
C GLY A 167 -14.77 1.29 25.40
N LEU A 168 -13.71 1.18 24.60
CA LEU A 168 -13.53 0.00 23.75
C LEU A 168 -13.25 -1.22 24.65
N GLY A 169 -14.04 -2.29 24.48
CA GLY A 169 -13.95 -3.50 25.31
C GLY A 169 -12.61 -4.22 25.21
N ASP A 170 -12.16 -4.79 26.33
CA ASP A 170 -10.90 -5.55 26.38
C ASP A 170 -10.92 -6.82 25.53
N ASP A 171 -12.09 -7.33 25.18
CA ASP A 171 -12.33 -8.52 24.36
C ASP A 171 -12.33 -8.24 22.86
N VAL A 172 -12.34 -6.96 22.44
CA VAL A 172 -12.26 -6.59 21.03
C VAL A 172 -10.96 -7.11 20.40
N PRO A 173 -11.03 -7.88 19.31
CA PRO A 173 -9.83 -8.48 18.75
C PRO A 173 -8.97 -7.45 18.01
N VAL A 174 -7.66 -7.64 18.13
CA VAL A 174 -6.63 -6.86 17.46
C VAL A 174 -5.74 -7.80 16.68
N GLY A 175 -5.54 -7.50 15.38
CA GLY A 175 -4.57 -8.15 14.53
C GLY A 175 -3.40 -7.23 14.24
N ILE A 176 -2.18 -7.74 14.33
CA ILE A 176 -0.95 -7.05 13.93
C ILE A 176 -0.30 -7.88 12.84
N VAL A 177 -0.17 -7.29 11.67
CA VAL A 177 0.46 -7.95 10.50
C VAL A 177 1.76 -7.24 10.20
N GLU A 178 2.87 -7.93 10.48
CA GLU A 178 4.23 -7.46 10.22
C GLU A 178 4.69 -7.90 8.84
N HIS A 179 5.52 -7.08 8.19
CA HIS A 179 6.19 -7.41 6.93
C HIS A 179 5.26 -7.98 5.86
N GLY A 180 4.04 -7.45 5.76
CA GLY A 180 3.04 -7.94 4.82
C GLY A 180 3.56 -8.08 3.39
N PHE A 181 3.22 -9.19 2.74
CA PHE A 181 3.70 -9.59 1.39
C PHE A 181 5.19 -9.95 1.29
N SER A 182 5.90 -10.07 2.39
CA SER A 182 7.27 -10.62 2.37
C SER A 182 7.30 -12.06 2.88
N ALA A 183 8.41 -12.75 2.65
CA ALA A 183 8.64 -14.09 3.22
C ALA A 183 8.68 -14.07 4.77
N ASP A 184 8.95 -12.90 5.36
CA ASP A 184 8.98 -12.68 6.81
C ASP A 184 7.65 -12.21 7.39
N GLN A 185 6.53 -12.31 6.63
CA GLN A 185 5.22 -11.91 7.13
C GLN A 185 4.86 -12.70 8.39
N ARG A 186 4.51 -11.97 9.44
CA ARG A 186 4.02 -12.55 10.70
C ARG A 186 2.68 -11.94 11.07
N VAL A 187 1.81 -12.74 11.67
CA VAL A 187 0.49 -12.30 12.15
C VAL A 187 0.37 -12.61 13.63
N SER A 188 0.03 -11.61 14.42
CA SER A 188 -0.27 -11.74 15.84
C SER A 188 -1.71 -11.29 16.09
N ILE A 189 -2.53 -12.12 16.70
CA ILE A 189 -3.92 -11.81 17.05
C ILE A 189 -4.12 -12.03 18.54
N ALA A 190 -4.73 -11.05 19.21
CA ALA A 190 -5.12 -11.15 20.62
C ALA A 190 -6.25 -10.17 20.93
N PRO A 191 -6.98 -10.34 22.04
CA PRO A 191 -7.87 -9.31 22.58
C PRO A 191 -7.12 -8.01 22.90
N LEU A 192 -7.82 -6.88 22.82
CA LEU A 192 -7.26 -5.55 23.12
C LEU A 192 -6.55 -5.49 24.48
N GLY A 193 -7.13 -6.15 25.50
CA GLY A 193 -6.55 -6.20 26.83
C GLY A 193 -5.23 -6.95 26.93
N GLU A 194 -4.93 -7.84 25.97
CA GLU A 194 -3.75 -8.72 25.98
C GLU A 194 -2.72 -8.35 24.92
N ILE A 195 -3.11 -7.54 23.91
CA ILE A 195 -2.28 -7.31 22.73
C ILE A 195 -0.90 -6.71 23.05
N LEU A 196 -0.77 -5.90 24.08
CA LEU A 196 0.51 -5.32 24.48
C LEU A 196 1.49 -6.40 24.99
N GLY A 197 0.98 -7.37 25.75
CA GLY A 197 1.77 -8.52 26.22
C GLY A 197 2.21 -9.40 25.05
N VAL A 198 1.30 -9.67 24.10
CA VAL A 198 1.60 -10.44 22.88
C VAL A 198 2.62 -9.70 22.01
N ALA A 199 2.44 -8.40 21.81
CA ALA A 199 3.37 -7.58 21.03
C ALA A 199 4.78 -7.56 21.62
N ALA A 200 4.89 -7.44 22.94
CA ALA A 200 6.18 -7.47 23.63
C ALA A 200 6.86 -8.85 23.51
N HIS A 201 6.11 -9.94 23.74
CA HIS A 201 6.64 -11.30 23.64
C HIS A 201 7.09 -11.64 22.20
N ALA A 202 6.27 -11.31 21.20
CA ALA A 202 6.56 -11.53 19.79
C ALA A 202 7.63 -10.56 19.25
N ARG A 203 8.04 -9.55 20.03
CA ARG A 203 8.96 -8.49 19.60
C ARG A 203 8.50 -7.85 18.31
N ILE A 204 7.23 -7.41 18.29
CA ILE A 204 6.64 -6.78 17.09
C ILE A 204 7.51 -5.61 16.62
N SER A 205 7.75 -5.58 15.33
CA SER A 205 8.59 -4.58 14.68
C SER A 205 7.89 -3.95 13.47
N HIS A 206 8.44 -2.87 12.95
CA HIS A 206 7.95 -2.23 11.73
C HIS A 206 8.71 -2.74 10.47
N PRO A 207 8.05 -2.75 9.31
CA PRO A 207 6.69 -2.26 9.03
C PRO A 207 5.60 -3.22 9.52
N ALA A 208 4.54 -2.67 10.11
CA ALA A 208 3.37 -3.44 10.49
C ALA A 208 2.07 -2.63 10.29
N VAL A 209 0.97 -3.36 10.08
CA VAL A 209 -0.39 -2.82 10.01
C VAL A 209 -1.18 -3.40 11.18
N LEU A 210 -1.84 -2.52 11.93
CA LEU A 210 -2.73 -2.93 13.01
C LEU A 210 -4.17 -2.88 12.52
N VAL A 211 -4.96 -3.89 12.89
CA VAL A 211 -6.40 -3.98 12.60
C VAL A 211 -7.12 -4.23 13.90
N ILE A 212 -8.06 -3.35 14.27
CA ILE A 212 -8.83 -3.42 15.51
C ILE A 212 -10.30 -3.54 15.15
N GLY A 213 -10.98 -4.54 15.65
CA GLY A 213 -12.42 -4.73 15.43
C GLY A 213 -12.80 -6.19 15.15
N GLU A 214 -14.10 -6.46 15.22
CA GLU A 214 -14.68 -7.81 15.14
C GLU A 214 -14.33 -8.60 13.86
N VAL A 215 -13.98 -7.92 12.78
CA VAL A 215 -13.54 -8.56 11.53
C VAL A 215 -12.27 -9.40 11.71
N VAL A 216 -11.45 -9.12 12.72
CA VAL A 216 -10.23 -9.87 13.01
C VAL A 216 -10.55 -11.30 13.44
N ARG A 217 -11.74 -11.58 14.00
CA ARG A 217 -12.21 -12.95 14.30
C ARG A 217 -12.46 -13.79 13.05
N LEU A 218 -12.58 -13.14 11.90
CA LEU A 218 -12.79 -13.80 10.60
C LEU A 218 -11.46 -14.16 9.90
N ALA A 219 -10.32 -13.85 10.54
CA ALA A 219 -9.02 -14.19 9.99
C ALA A 219 -8.97 -15.68 9.65
N ALA A 220 -8.68 -16.01 8.39
CA ALA A 220 -8.36 -17.37 8.02
C ALA A 220 -7.04 -17.76 8.70
N VAL A 221 -7.05 -18.81 9.52
CA VAL A 221 -5.92 -19.21 10.37
C VAL A 221 -4.76 -19.81 9.54
N GLU A 222 -4.93 -20.01 8.25
CA GLU A 222 -3.82 -20.42 7.39
C GLU A 222 -3.09 -19.18 6.86
N PRO A 223 -1.85 -18.89 7.33
CA PRO A 223 -1.00 -17.93 6.64
C PRO A 223 -0.84 -18.40 5.20
N LEU A 224 -0.91 -17.47 4.24
CA LEU A 224 -0.48 -17.73 2.87
C LEU A 224 1.02 -18.08 2.95
N THR A 225 1.32 -19.36 3.18
CA THR A 225 2.69 -19.87 3.08
C THR A 225 3.10 -19.68 1.63
N GLY A 226 4.23 -19.03 1.43
CA GLY A 226 4.74 -18.67 0.12
C GLY A 226 5.23 -19.85 -0.71
N GLU A 227 4.31 -20.73 -1.08
CA GLU A 227 4.43 -21.46 -2.33
C GLU A 227 3.80 -20.59 -3.41
N ALA A 228 4.58 -20.29 -4.43
CA ALA A 228 4.16 -19.52 -5.58
C ALA A 228 2.76 -20.00 -6.01
N ALA A 229 1.78 -19.10 -5.95
CA ALA A 229 0.44 -19.39 -6.43
C ALA A 229 0.56 -19.85 -7.88
N HIS A 230 0.46 -21.14 -8.10
CA HIS A 230 0.28 -21.67 -9.44
C HIS A 230 -0.96 -20.99 -10.02
N PRO A 231 -0.90 -20.46 -11.24
CA PRO A 231 -2.06 -19.85 -11.87
C PRO A 231 -3.17 -20.91 -11.82
N VAL A 232 -4.29 -20.57 -11.17
CA VAL A 232 -5.49 -21.40 -11.18
C VAL A 232 -5.86 -21.53 -12.65
N SER A 233 -5.63 -22.70 -13.22
CA SER A 233 -6.13 -23.04 -14.54
C SER A 233 -7.65 -23.13 -14.42
N VAL A 234 -8.33 -22.07 -14.80
CA VAL A 234 -9.78 -22.09 -14.98
C VAL A 234 -10.01 -22.93 -16.21
N SER A 235 -10.27 -24.22 -15.99
CA SER A 235 -10.83 -25.09 -17.02
C SER A 235 -12.26 -24.61 -17.25
N GLY A 236 -12.43 -23.75 -18.27
CA GLY A 236 -13.73 -23.35 -18.74
C GLY A 236 -14.50 -24.56 -19.30
N PRO A 237 -15.81 -24.62 -19.12
CA PRO A 237 -16.62 -25.67 -19.74
C PRO A 237 -16.51 -25.54 -21.26
N THR A 238 -16.25 -26.67 -21.92
CA THR A 238 -16.29 -26.81 -23.38
C THR A 238 -17.61 -26.28 -23.92
N ALA A 239 -17.55 -25.19 -24.69
CA ALA A 239 -18.72 -24.63 -25.34
C ALA A 239 -19.27 -25.59 -26.39
N SER A 240 -20.47 -26.13 -26.13
CA SER A 240 -21.35 -26.68 -27.14
C SER A 240 -21.95 -25.52 -27.95
N ALA A 241 -21.84 -25.62 -29.26
CA ALA A 241 -22.32 -24.60 -30.20
C ALA A 241 -23.84 -24.43 -30.12
N ALA A 242 -24.31 -23.22 -29.89
CA ALA A 242 -25.65 -22.77 -30.26
C ALA A 242 -25.55 -21.35 -30.84
N SER A 243 -25.92 -21.24 -32.11
CA SER A 243 -26.00 -20.04 -32.91
C SER A 243 -27.17 -19.15 -32.47
N SER A 244 -26.93 -17.89 -32.18
CA SER A 244 -27.88 -16.80 -32.47
C SER A 244 -27.17 -15.45 -32.27
N GLY A 245 -27.31 -14.56 -33.27
CA GLY A 245 -26.55 -13.36 -33.43
C GLY A 245 -26.85 -12.24 -32.44
N SER A 246 -25.80 -11.56 -32.07
CA SER A 246 -25.84 -10.18 -31.64
C SER A 246 -24.48 -9.55 -31.99
N ALA A 247 -24.52 -8.35 -32.54
CA ALA A 247 -23.40 -7.63 -33.11
C ALA A 247 -22.25 -7.40 -32.12
N PRO A 248 -20.97 -7.48 -32.55
CA PRO A 248 -19.86 -7.23 -31.67
C PRO A 248 -19.73 -5.74 -31.36
N TRP A 249 -19.59 -5.45 -30.09
CA TRP A 249 -19.11 -4.15 -29.61
C TRP A 249 -17.73 -3.85 -30.22
N ARG A 250 -17.69 -2.93 -31.18
CA ARG A 250 -16.41 -2.40 -31.66
C ARG A 250 -15.92 -1.36 -30.68
N GLY A 251 -15.18 -1.82 -29.63
CA GLY A 251 -14.29 -0.93 -28.91
C GLY A 251 -13.25 -0.37 -29.87
N ARG A 252 -13.18 0.96 -30.00
CA ARG A 252 -12.06 1.59 -30.69
C ARG A 252 -10.79 1.27 -29.92
N CYS A 253 -9.93 0.44 -30.47
CA CYS A 253 -8.55 0.33 -30.05
C CYS A 253 -7.92 1.73 -30.14
N CYS A 254 -7.26 2.16 -29.08
CA CYS A 254 -6.41 3.33 -29.13
C CYS A 254 -5.39 3.15 -30.26
N GLU A 255 -5.41 4.05 -31.23
CA GLU A 255 -4.37 4.13 -32.25
C GLU A 255 -3.02 4.35 -31.56
N PRO A 256 -1.92 3.76 -32.07
CA PRO A 256 -0.60 4.06 -31.57
C PRO A 256 -0.33 5.56 -31.77
N VAL A 257 -0.09 6.27 -30.69
CA VAL A 257 0.33 7.66 -30.73
C VAL A 257 1.68 7.71 -31.45
N ALA A 258 1.70 8.41 -32.58
CA ALA A 258 2.88 8.66 -33.36
C ALA A 258 3.98 9.31 -32.51
N GLU A 259 5.24 9.05 -32.86
CA GLU A 259 6.43 9.64 -32.26
C GLU A 259 6.29 11.17 -32.17
N HIS A 260 5.87 11.64 -30.99
CA HIS A 260 5.94 13.04 -30.66
C HIS A 260 7.11 13.25 -29.70
N HIS A 261 7.86 14.30 -29.91
CA HIS A 261 8.90 14.82 -29.02
C HIS A 261 8.54 14.52 -27.57
N ARG A 262 9.39 13.72 -26.88
CA ARG A 262 9.19 13.39 -25.46
C ARG A 262 9.15 14.67 -24.66
N THR A 263 7.96 15.13 -24.31
CA THR A 263 7.83 16.17 -23.29
C THR A 263 8.32 15.59 -21.98
N PRO A 264 9.08 16.35 -21.19
CA PRO A 264 9.48 15.94 -19.84
C PRO A 264 8.26 15.40 -19.08
N HIS A 265 8.30 14.16 -18.65
CA HIS A 265 7.14 13.55 -18.01
C HIS A 265 7.55 12.77 -16.78
N TRP A 266 6.89 13.03 -15.67
CA TRP A 266 7.10 12.34 -14.42
C TRP A 266 5.87 11.52 -14.04
N THR A 267 6.11 10.31 -13.55
CA THR A 267 5.04 9.40 -13.13
C THR A 267 5.22 8.97 -11.69
N LEU A 268 4.26 9.29 -10.84
CA LEU A 268 4.18 8.79 -9.47
C LEU A 268 3.44 7.46 -9.47
N CYS A 269 4.19 6.38 -9.32
CA CYS A 269 3.63 5.03 -9.25
C CYS A 269 3.76 4.43 -7.86
N ARG A 270 2.81 3.58 -7.50
CA ARG A 270 2.91 2.74 -6.32
C ARG A 270 2.63 1.28 -6.66
N ALA A 271 3.46 0.39 -6.10
CA ALA A 271 3.28 -1.06 -6.21
C ALA A 271 3.25 -1.68 -4.82
N LEU A 272 2.47 -2.73 -4.67
CA LEU A 272 2.53 -3.68 -3.56
C LEU A 272 3.43 -4.81 -3.91
#